data_a96124e15e11b38991fd3c6c34c212b4
#
_entry.id   a96124e15e11b38991fd3c6c34c212b4
#
_cell.length_a   1.000
_cell.length_b   1.000
_cell.length_c   1.000
_cell.angle_alpha   90.00
_cell.angle_beta   90.00
_cell.angle_gamma   90.00
#
_symmetry.space_group_name_H-M   'P 1'
#
loop_
_entity.id
_entity.type
_entity.pdbx_description
1 polymer ?
#
loop_
_entity_poly.entity_id
_entity_poly.type
_entity_poly.pdbx_seq_one_letter_code
_entity_poly.pdbx_strand_id
1 'polypeptide(L)'
;LFNAWLPLQQAINYPGASFAGYLMWYPGCLALPDINEWDDGLMQIYIGEDDNWTPAQPCKDLVVTINSNGGNAHIELYPNAFHSFDGPLPLRLVPDAYSWANCKLKLNGRTKRVYDPLNLELDFSDPKARRVAYESCAVKGEVMSGSSPEYKNAAHEHLEVLLPRLD
;
A
#
# COMPACT_ATOMS: atom_id res chain seq x y z
N LEU A 1 -1.57 -6.22 -2.67
CA LEU A 1 -0.94 -5.28 -3.62
C LEU A 1 -1.87 -4.17 -4.13
N PHE A 2 -3.20 -4.34 -4.09
CA PHE A 2 -4.16 -3.41 -4.68
C PHE A 2 -4.92 -2.55 -3.68
N ASN A 3 -4.78 -2.81 -2.38
CA ASN A 3 -5.60 -2.18 -1.35
C ASN A 3 -5.40 -0.66 -1.26
N ALA A 4 -4.19 -0.18 -1.52
CA ALA A 4 -3.90 1.25 -1.48
C ALA A 4 -4.63 2.08 -2.57
N TRP A 5 -5.20 1.44 -3.59
CA TRP A 5 -5.93 2.10 -4.66
C TRP A 5 -7.46 1.99 -4.54
N LEU A 6 -7.96 1.28 -3.52
CA LEU A 6 -9.40 1.13 -3.32
C LEU A 6 -10.13 2.48 -3.23
N PRO A 7 -9.63 3.49 -2.48
CA PRO A 7 -10.26 4.80 -2.42
C PRO A 7 -10.36 5.48 -3.78
N LEU A 8 -9.31 5.37 -4.59
CA LEU A 8 -9.28 5.88 -5.95
C LEU A 8 -10.26 5.17 -6.87
N GLN A 9 -10.29 3.83 -6.81
CA GLN A 9 -11.20 3.02 -7.61
C GLN A 9 -12.65 3.26 -7.23
N GLN A 10 -12.92 3.48 -5.94
CA GLN A 10 -14.25 3.80 -5.45
C GLN A 10 -14.74 5.12 -6.03
N ALA A 11 -13.95 6.18 -5.93
CA ALA A 11 -14.29 7.50 -6.47
C ALA A 11 -14.57 7.49 -7.98
N ILE A 12 -13.76 6.75 -8.75
CA ILE A 12 -13.90 6.67 -10.21
C ILE A 12 -15.08 5.82 -10.66
N ASN A 13 -15.23 4.62 -10.05
CA ASN A 13 -16.17 3.64 -10.56
C ASN A 13 -17.58 3.81 -9.97
N TYR A 14 -17.69 4.42 -8.79
CA TYR A 14 -18.94 4.56 -8.05
C TYR A 14 -19.12 5.98 -7.50
N PRO A 15 -19.17 7.01 -8.36
CA PRO A 15 -19.31 8.39 -7.93
C PRO A 15 -20.61 8.57 -7.13
N GLY A 16 -20.52 9.18 -5.97
CA GLY A 16 -21.65 9.41 -5.06
C GLY A 16 -21.93 8.27 -4.07
N ALA A 17 -21.08 7.23 -4.06
CA ALA A 17 -21.07 6.21 -3.01
C ALA A 17 -19.68 6.14 -2.41
N SER A 18 -19.54 6.24 -1.09
CA SER A 18 -18.27 6.17 -0.38
C SER A 18 -18.32 5.16 0.76
N PHE A 19 -17.16 4.66 1.15
CA PHE A 19 -16.99 3.93 2.40
C PHE A 19 -16.67 4.91 3.53
N ALA A 20 -17.07 4.61 4.76
CA ALA A 20 -16.70 5.39 5.94
C ALA A 20 -15.17 5.44 6.14
N GLY A 21 -14.46 4.37 5.76
CA GLY A 21 -13.00 4.34 5.79
C GLY A 21 -12.39 3.13 5.12
N TYR A 22 -11.08 3.23 4.91
CA TYR A 22 -10.20 2.21 4.30
C TYR A 22 -9.08 1.89 5.27
N LEU A 23 -9.12 0.71 5.85
CA LEU A 23 -8.11 0.25 6.81
C LEU A 23 -7.16 -0.72 6.11
N MET A 24 -5.91 -0.32 5.94
CA MET A 24 -4.94 -1.04 5.12
C MET A 24 -3.74 -1.47 5.95
N TRP A 25 -3.47 -2.76 5.94
CA TRP A 25 -2.35 -3.36 6.62
C TRP A 25 -1.25 -3.68 5.61
N TYR A 26 -0.07 -3.10 5.83
CA TYR A 26 1.13 -3.25 4.99
C TYR A 26 0.82 -3.31 3.48
N PRO A 27 0.07 -2.32 2.95
CA PRO A 27 -0.32 -2.33 1.54
C PRO A 27 0.87 -2.11 0.63
N GLY A 28 0.77 -2.60 -0.61
CA GLY A 28 1.71 -2.23 -1.65
C GLY A 28 1.33 -0.89 -2.27
N CYS A 29 2.09 0.16 -1.98
CA CYS A 29 1.90 1.51 -2.55
C CYS A 29 2.84 1.78 -3.73
N LEU A 30 3.22 0.74 -4.46
CA LEU A 30 4.35 0.75 -5.41
C LEU A 30 4.14 1.61 -6.66
N ALA A 31 2.90 1.90 -7.02
CA ALA A 31 2.58 2.74 -8.16
C ALA A 31 1.77 3.94 -7.69
N LEU A 32 2.38 5.12 -7.79
CA LEU A 32 1.70 6.36 -7.47
C LEU A 32 0.77 6.73 -8.63
N PRO A 33 -0.54 6.92 -8.36
CA PRO A 33 -1.48 7.33 -9.39
C PRO A 33 -1.23 8.79 -9.80
N ASP A 34 -1.54 9.09 -11.05
CA ASP A 34 -1.43 10.42 -11.65
C ASP A 34 -2.72 11.24 -11.55
N ILE A 35 -3.76 10.68 -10.93
CA ILE A 35 -5.04 11.34 -10.67
C ILE A 35 -5.28 11.49 -9.18
N ASN A 36 -6.00 12.55 -8.83
CA ASN A 36 -6.24 12.97 -7.45
C ASN A 36 -7.74 12.94 -7.09
N GLU A 37 -8.48 12.03 -7.72
CA GLU A 37 -9.89 11.81 -7.45
C GLU A 37 -10.00 10.67 -6.43
N TRP A 38 -9.93 11.01 -5.14
CA TRP A 38 -10.01 10.06 -4.03
C TRP A 38 -11.39 10.07 -3.41
N ASP A 39 -11.80 8.93 -2.88
CA ASP A 39 -12.98 8.85 -2.01
C ASP A 39 -12.74 9.67 -0.74
N ASP A 40 -13.80 10.29 -0.21
CA ASP A 40 -13.74 11.13 1.00
C ASP A 40 -13.55 10.31 2.29
N GLY A 41 -13.70 8.99 2.23
CA GLY A 41 -13.51 8.10 3.37
C GLY A 41 -12.10 8.16 3.95
N LEU A 42 -12.00 8.06 5.27
CA LEU A 42 -10.71 8.00 5.95
C LEU A 42 -9.85 6.86 5.42
N MET A 43 -8.64 7.14 4.99
CA MET A 43 -7.62 6.16 4.63
C MET A 43 -6.61 6.00 5.75
N GLN A 44 -6.57 4.85 6.40
CA GLN A 44 -5.60 4.53 7.45
C GLN A 44 -4.69 3.39 7.02
N ILE A 45 -3.40 3.63 7.02
CA ILE A 45 -2.34 2.65 6.71
C ILE A 45 -1.61 2.26 7.99
N TYR A 46 -1.37 0.97 8.17
CA TYR A 46 -0.53 0.37 9.21
C TYR A 46 0.62 -0.37 8.54
N ILE A 47 1.87 0.02 8.79
CA ILE A 47 3.01 -0.56 8.09
C ILE A 47 4.28 -0.52 8.94
N GLY A 48 5.09 -1.59 8.87
CA GLY A 48 6.40 -1.64 9.49
C GLY A 48 7.42 -0.75 8.76
N GLU A 49 8.27 -0.05 9.49
CA GLU A 49 9.31 0.79 8.87
C GLU A 49 10.35 -0.05 8.13
N ASP A 50 10.62 -1.27 8.63
CA ASP A 50 11.57 -2.22 8.05
C ASP A 50 10.91 -3.21 7.08
N ASP A 51 9.66 -2.97 6.70
CA ASP A 51 8.98 -3.81 5.71
C ASP A 51 9.74 -3.76 4.38
N ASN A 52 10.45 -4.82 4.09
CA ASN A 52 11.21 -4.99 2.86
C ASN A 52 10.49 -5.86 1.82
N TRP A 53 9.26 -6.26 2.10
CA TRP A 53 8.36 -6.86 1.11
C TRP A 53 7.58 -5.78 0.37
N THR A 54 6.83 -4.96 1.11
CA THR A 54 6.10 -3.79 0.62
C THR A 54 6.57 -2.55 1.39
N PRO A 55 7.59 -1.85 0.92
CA PRO A 55 8.28 -0.83 1.73
C PRO A 55 7.37 0.34 2.10
N ALA A 56 7.63 0.92 3.28
CA ALA A 56 6.83 2.00 3.83
C ALA A 56 6.96 3.32 3.06
N GLN A 57 8.11 3.60 2.45
CA GLN A 57 8.35 4.91 1.80
C GLN A 57 7.35 5.25 0.68
N PRO A 58 7.00 4.34 -0.25
CA PRO A 58 5.94 4.61 -1.24
C PRO A 58 4.57 4.93 -0.61
N CYS A 59 4.25 4.32 0.53
CA CYS A 59 3.01 4.63 1.24
C CYS A 59 3.04 6.01 1.91
N LYS A 60 4.19 6.43 2.45
CA LYS A 60 4.39 7.81 2.94
C LYS A 60 4.16 8.82 1.80
N ASP A 61 4.76 8.57 0.64
CA ASP A 61 4.62 9.44 -0.53
C ASP A 61 3.17 9.49 -1.04
N LEU A 62 2.47 8.37 -1.00
CA LEU A 62 1.05 8.28 -1.35
C LEU A 62 0.18 9.11 -0.39
N VAL A 63 0.38 8.98 0.92
CA VAL A 63 -0.35 9.76 1.94
C VAL A 63 -0.14 11.27 1.74
N VAL A 64 1.10 11.69 1.49
CA VAL A 64 1.40 13.11 1.16
C VAL A 64 0.65 13.55 -0.09
N THR A 65 0.63 12.72 -1.13
CA THR A 65 -0.06 13.02 -2.38
C THR A 65 -1.57 13.17 -2.17
N ILE A 66 -2.20 12.24 -1.46
CA ILE A 66 -3.63 12.27 -1.16
C ILE A 66 -3.99 13.55 -0.39
N ASN A 67 -3.27 13.83 0.71
CA ASN A 67 -3.56 14.96 1.57
C ASN A 67 -3.32 16.31 0.89
N SER A 68 -2.30 16.40 0.03
CA SER A 68 -2.03 17.61 -0.77
C SER A 68 -3.15 17.92 -1.79
N ASN A 69 -4.00 16.95 -2.08
CA ASN A 69 -5.13 17.08 -2.99
C ASN A 69 -6.49 17.04 -2.27
N GLY A 70 -6.50 17.32 -0.97
CA GLY A 70 -7.72 17.47 -0.19
C GLY A 70 -8.32 16.15 0.35
N GLY A 71 -7.63 15.02 0.18
CA GLY A 71 -8.04 13.75 0.77
C GLY A 71 -7.70 13.63 2.25
N ASN A 72 -8.08 12.54 2.87
CA ASN A 72 -7.94 12.27 4.31
C ASN A 72 -7.20 10.94 4.52
N ALA A 73 -5.88 10.97 4.47
CA ALA A 73 -5.04 9.78 4.60
C ALA A 73 -4.07 9.89 5.77
N HIS A 74 -3.91 8.80 6.52
CA HIS A 74 -3.00 8.68 7.65
C HIS A 74 -2.15 7.42 7.53
N ILE A 75 -0.99 7.44 8.16
CA ILE A 75 -0.08 6.28 8.21
C ILE A 75 0.50 6.15 9.61
N GLU A 76 0.37 4.95 10.18
CA GLU A 76 1.05 4.54 11.40
C GLU A 76 2.27 3.69 11.02
N LEU A 77 3.43 4.12 11.52
CA LEU A 77 4.71 3.51 11.26
C LEU A 77 5.21 2.79 12.51
N TYR A 78 5.61 1.55 12.35
CA TYR A 78 6.09 0.71 13.44
C TYR A 78 7.59 0.44 13.27
N PRO A 79 8.45 1.08 14.11
CA PRO A 79 9.91 0.91 14.03
C PRO A 79 10.31 -0.56 14.22
N ASN A 80 11.29 -1.05 13.45
CA ASN A 80 11.78 -2.43 13.47
C ASN A 80 10.72 -3.51 13.20
N ALA A 81 9.55 -3.13 12.71
CA ALA A 81 8.53 -4.08 12.29
C ALA A 81 8.66 -4.38 10.79
N PHE A 82 8.49 -5.64 10.45
CA PHE A 82 8.50 -6.17 9.08
C PHE A 82 7.09 -6.46 8.58
N HIS A 83 6.99 -7.01 7.38
CA HIS A 83 5.72 -7.41 6.80
C HIS A 83 4.97 -8.41 7.69
N SER A 84 3.64 -8.29 7.81
CA SER A 84 2.79 -9.14 8.67
C SER A 84 3.13 -9.06 10.16
N PHE A 85 3.54 -7.91 10.66
CA PHE A 85 3.95 -7.71 12.05
C PHE A 85 2.84 -8.01 13.07
N ASP A 86 1.58 -7.91 12.68
CA ASP A 86 0.39 -8.24 13.49
C ASP A 86 -0.01 -9.72 13.41
N GLY A 87 0.64 -10.48 12.53
CA GLY A 87 0.34 -11.90 12.29
C GLY A 87 0.73 -12.82 13.43
N PRO A 88 0.31 -14.09 13.38
CA PRO A 88 0.61 -15.07 14.43
C PRO A 88 1.98 -15.75 14.27
N LEU A 89 2.61 -15.65 13.10
CA LEU A 89 3.86 -16.38 12.82
C LEU A 89 5.07 -15.58 13.30
N PRO A 90 6.10 -16.25 13.86
CA PRO A 90 7.32 -15.57 14.27
C PRO A 90 8.03 -14.94 13.06
N LEU A 91 8.82 -13.89 13.34
CA LEU A 91 9.66 -13.24 12.32
C LEU A 91 10.60 -14.27 11.67
N ARG A 92 10.60 -14.31 10.35
CA ARG A 92 11.39 -15.26 9.57
C ARG A 92 11.75 -14.72 8.20
N LEU A 93 12.82 -15.25 7.63
CA LEU A 93 13.16 -15.06 6.23
C LEU A 93 12.18 -15.82 5.32
N VAL A 94 11.75 -15.19 4.23
CA VAL A 94 10.91 -15.78 3.18
C VAL A 94 11.73 -15.81 1.88
N PRO A 95 12.55 -16.85 1.64
CA PRO A 95 13.60 -16.84 0.61
C PRO A 95 13.07 -16.81 -0.82
N ASP A 96 11.83 -17.23 -1.04
CA ASP A 96 11.21 -17.25 -2.36
C ASP A 96 10.31 -16.04 -2.66
N ALA A 97 10.16 -15.13 -1.69
CA ALA A 97 9.43 -13.90 -1.88
C ALA A 97 10.24 -12.86 -2.67
N TYR A 98 9.53 -11.92 -3.27
CA TYR A 98 10.13 -10.80 -3.99
C TYR A 98 10.00 -9.53 -3.17
N SER A 99 11.14 -8.89 -2.86
CA SER A 99 11.17 -7.54 -2.33
C SER A 99 10.77 -6.54 -3.41
N TRP A 100 9.87 -5.62 -3.08
CA TRP A 100 9.41 -4.56 -3.96
C TRP A 100 10.07 -3.21 -3.65
N ALA A 101 11.13 -3.22 -2.84
CA ALA A 101 11.78 -2.02 -2.33
C ALA A 101 12.31 -1.08 -3.43
N ASN A 102 12.67 -1.63 -4.59
CA ASN A 102 13.19 -0.87 -5.72
C ASN A 102 12.11 -0.44 -6.72
N CYS A 103 10.85 -0.83 -6.51
CA CYS A 103 9.77 -0.51 -7.43
C CYS A 103 9.25 0.91 -7.23
N LYS A 104 9.36 1.74 -8.27
CA LYS A 104 8.86 3.12 -8.31
C LYS A 104 8.02 3.31 -9.57
N LEU A 105 6.85 2.67 -9.57
CA LEU A 105 5.95 2.72 -10.71
C LEU A 105 5.03 3.94 -10.64
N LYS A 106 4.54 4.39 -11.79
CA LYS A 106 3.44 5.35 -11.91
C LYS A 106 2.22 4.66 -12.49
N LEU A 107 1.06 5.05 -12.05
CA LEU A 107 -0.21 4.51 -12.51
C LEU A 107 -1.09 5.61 -13.08
N ASN A 108 -1.52 5.44 -14.33
CA ASN A 108 -2.65 6.20 -14.84
C ASN A 108 -3.94 5.58 -14.29
N GLY A 109 -4.58 6.28 -13.36
CA GLY A 109 -5.74 5.75 -12.64
C GLY A 109 -6.96 5.48 -13.53
N ARG A 110 -7.12 6.22 -14.64
CA ARG A 110 -8.25 6.06 -15.57
C ARG A 110 -8.02 4.91 -16.55
N THR A 111 -6.84 4.88 -17.19
CA THR A 111 -6.52 3.84 -18.19
C THR A 111 -5.98 2.55 -17.59
N LYS A 112 -5.63 2.56 -16.29
CA LYS A 112 -4.95 1.44 -15.58
C LYS A 112 -3.58 1.07 -16.18
N ARG A 113 -3.00 1.96 -16.97
CA ARG A 113 -1.65 1.78 -17.50
C ARG A 113 -0.61 2.16 -16.47
N VAL A 114 0.45 1.37 -16.40
CA VAL A 114 1.57 1.58 -15.48
C VAL A 114 2.79 1.98 -16.29
N TYR A 115 3.50 2.96 -15.77
CA TYR A 115 4.78 3.39 -16.30
C TYR A 115 5.88 2.92 -15.36
N ASP A 116 6.86 2.22 -15.91
CA ASP A 116 8.05 1.83 -15.17
C ASP A 116 9.10 2.96 -15.16
N PRO A 117 10.22 2.80 -14.39
CA PRO A 117 11.31 3.78 -14.37
C PRO A 117 11.99 4.00 -15.74
N LEU A 118 11.80 3.08 -16.68
CA LEU A 118 12.32 3.17 -18.05
C LEU A 118 11.35 3.86 -19.01
N ASN A 119 10.24 4.42 -18.50
CA ASN A 119 9.14 5.01 -19.26
C ASN A 119 8.45 4.05 -20.25
N LEU A 120 8.53 2.76 -19.99
CA LEU A 120 7.75 1.79 -20.72
C LEU A 120 6.31 1.83 -20.21
N GLU A 121 5.40 2.15 -21.08
CA GLU A 121 3.97 2.12 -20.77
C GLU A 121 3.47 0.67 -20.81
N LEU A 122 2.90 0.21 -19.70
CA LEU A 122 2.41 -1.13 -19.53
C LEU A 122 0.91 -1.11 -19.25
N ASP A 123 0.18 -2.01 -19.88
CA ASP A 123 -1.24 -2.22 -19.57
C ASP A 123 -1.37 -3.10 -18.32
N PHE A 124 -1.72 -2.50 -17.21
CA PHE A 124 -1.84 -3.20 -15.92
C PHE A 124 -3.06 -4.12 -15.84
N SER A 125 -3.98 -4.03 -16.78
CA SER A 125 -5.07 -4.99 -16.94
C SER A 125 -4.58 -6.33 -17.51
N ASP A 126 -3.48 -6.31 -18.30
CA ASP A 126 -2.83 -7.52 -18.78
C ASP A 126 -1.94 -8.15 -17.68
N PRO A 127 -2.21 -9.41 -17.27
CA PRO A 127 -1.38 -10.10 -16.28
C PRO A 127 0.08 -10.27 -16.68
N LYS A 128 0.36 -10.41 -17.99
CA LYS A 128 1.74 -10.55 -18.50
C LYS A 128 2.48 -9.23 -18.39
N ALA A 129 1.86 -8.11 -18.76
CA ALA A 129 2.44 -6.79 -18.62
C ALA A 129 2.71 -6.44 -17.16
N ARG A 130 1.77 -6.76 -16.24
CA ARG A 130 1.98 -6.62 -14.80
C ARG A 130 3.20 -7.39 -14.30
N ARG A 131 3.34 -8.64 -14.75
CA ARG A 131 4.49 -9.46 -14.38
C ARG A 131 5.80 -8.84 -14.84
N VAL A 132 5.87 -8.38 -16.10
CA VAL A 132 7.06 -7.69 -16.64
C VAL A 132 7.39 -6.43 -15.83
N ALA A 133 6.39 -5.61 -15.49
CA ALA A 133 6.58 -4.43 -14.66
C ALA A 133 7.20 -4.76 -13.28
N TYR A 134 6.71 -5.79 -12.64
CA TYR A 134 7.24 -6.21 -11.35
C TYR A 134 8.63 -6.85 -11.47
N GLU A 135 8.86 -7.70 -12.45
CA GLU A 135 10.17 -8.33 -12.68
C GLU A 135 11.26 -7.31 -13.04
N SER A 136 10.89 -6.12 -13.53
CA SER A 136 11.85 -5.06 -13.84
C SER A 136 12.47 -4.41 -12.59
N CYS A 137 11.80 -4.46 -11.45
CA CYS A 137 12.20 -3.77 -10.22
C CYS A 137 12.23 -4.65 -8.97
N ALA A 138 11.50 -5.77 -8.96
CA ALA A 138 11.45 -6.66 -7.80
C ALA A 138 12.71 -7.53 -7.70
N VAL A 139 13.19 -7.71 -6.48
CA VAL A 139 14.38 -8.54 -6.18
C VAL A 139 13.95 -9.77 -5.38
N LYS A 140 14.32 -10.95 -5.84
CA LYS A 140 14.02 -12.20 -5.13
C LYS A 140 14.95 -12.40 -3.94
N GLY A 141 14.37 -12.83 -2.82
CA GLY A 141 15.08 -13.19 -1.60
C GLY A 141 15.12 -12.05 -0.57
N GLU A 142 15.69 -12.36 0.58
CA GLU A 142 15.92 -11.43 1.72
C GLU A 142 14.67 -10.76 2.30
N VAL A 143 13.46 -11.24 1.94
CA VAL A 143 12.22 -10.72 2.50
C VAL A 143 12.01 -11.26 3.90
N MET A 144 11.80 -10.34 4.85
CA MET A 144 11.44 -10.67 6.23
C MET A 144 9.94 -10.51 6.45
N SER A 145 9.33 -11.46 7.13
CA SER A 145 7.90 -11.40 7.49
C SER A 145 7.64 -12.12 8.79
N GLY A 146 6.76 -11.55 9.61
CA GLY A 146 6.32 -12.18 10.84
C GLY A 146 6.06 -11.22 11.99
N SER A 147 5.54 -11.75 13.06
CA SER A 147 5.01 -11.05 14.21
C SER A 147 6.04 -10.16 14.92
N SER A 148 5.58 -8.97 15.28
CA SER A 148 6.16 -8.14 16.33
C SER A 148 5.12 -7.96 17.43
N PRO A 149 5.17 -8.73 18.52
CA PRO A 149 4.10 -8.76 19.54
C PRO A 149 3.77 -7.39 20.13
N GLU A 150 4.78 -6.53 20.29
CA GLU A 150 4.63 -5.16 20.78
C GLU A 150 3.72 -4.35 19.87
N TYR A 151 4.00 -4.34 18.57
CA TYR A 151 3.28 -3.50 17.62
C TYR A 151 1.95 -4.10 17.17
N LYS A 152 1.82 -5.42 17.25
CA LYS A 152 0.52 -6.06 17.05
C LYS A 152 -0.53 -5.48 17.99
N ASN A 153 -0.24 -5.43 19.28
CA ASN A 153 -1.17 -4.90 20.26
C ASN A 153 -1.42 -3.40 20.06
N ALA A 154 -0.37 -2.61 19.85
CA ALA A 154 -0.49 -1.16 19.60
C ALA A 154 -1.34 -0.84 18.37
N ALA A 155 -1.19 -1.60 17.29
CA ALA A 155 -1.98 -1.42 16.08
C ALA A 155 -3.45 -1.79 16.26
N HIS A 156 -3.75 -2.85 17.01
CA HIS A 156 -5.11 -3.26 17.34
C HIS A 156 -5.78 -2.24 18.28
N GLU A 157 -5.07 -1.76 19.30
CA GLU A 157 -5.57 -0.70 20.20
C GLU A 157 -5.90 0.59 19.42
N HIS A 158 -5.04 0.99 18.48
CA HIS A 158 -5.31 2.14 17.63
C HIS A 158 -6.56 1.90 16.77
N LEU A 159 -6.73 0.70 16.20
CA LEU A 159 -7.92 0.35 15.43
C LEU A 159 -9.20 0.44 16.27
N GLU A 160 -9.18 -0.06 17.50
CA GLU A 160 -10.33 0.01 18.42
C GLU A 160 -10.75 1.45 18.74
N VAL A 161 -9.78 2.38 18.81
CA VAL A 161 -10.05 3.81 19.00
C VAL A 161 -10.57 4.47 17.72
N LEU A 162 -10.15 3.99 16.57
CA LEU A 162 -10.50 4.57 15.27
C LEU A 162 -11.90 4.15 14.79
N LEU A 163 -12.26 2.88 14.94
CA LEU A 163 -13.51 2.31 14.41
C LEU A 163 -14.78 3.09 14.81
N PRO A 164 -14.96 3.52 16.08
CA PRO A 164 -16.14 4.31 16.47
C PRO A 164 -16.21 5.71 15.86
N ARG A 165 -15.17 6.16 15.18
CA ARG A 165 -15.11 7.48 14.52
C ARG A 165 -15.42 7.42 13.03
N LEU A 166 -15.70 6.23 12.52
CA LEU A 166 -16.06 6.00 11.12
C LEU A 166 -17.59 6.02 10.89
N ASP A 167 -18.39 6.25 11.92
CA ASP A 167 -19.86 6.34 11.87
C ASP A 167 -20.34 7.72 11.39
#